data_cf9c5db631ac8ac388dc3968ac57c5ce
#
_entry.id   cf9c5db631ac8ac388dc3968ac57c5ce
#
_cell.length_a   1.000
_cell.length_b   1.000
_cell.length_c   1.000
_cell.angle_alpha   90.00
_cell.angle_beta   90.00
_cell.angle_gamma   90.00
#
_symmetry.space_group_name_H-M   'P 1'
#
loop_
_entity.id
_entity.type
_entity.pdbx_description
1 polymer ?
#
loop_
_entity_poly.entity_id
_entity_poly.type
_entity_poly.pdbx_seq_one_letter_code
_entity_poly.pdbx_strand_id
1 'polypeptide(L)'
;VIFVRHDQRQSDELRAIRVQRHFTGAAPGSVLIQAGRTTVLCTASIDTTLPPWKAAANPAEAVGWLTAEYSMLPGSTSPRKKREREKMDGRSTEIQRLIGRSLRSTVDFKALGPRTITIDCDVLQADGGTRTLSITGGFIALCDAIASIRGDLSPERPVITRSIAAVSVGVVDGVPVLDLDYVEDSQAEVDLNVVMSGEGEFIEVQGTAEGKPFSREFLNQQLDLATKGIAQLARFQREALGPEWPFK
;
A
#
# COMPACT_ATOMS: atom_id res chain seq x y z
N VAL A 1 -24.18 -1.38 -25.99
CA VAL A 1 -23.42 -0.14 -25.67
C VAL A 1 -22.00 -0.61 -25.36
N ILE A 2 -21.00 -0.08 -26.06
CA ILE A 2 -19.60 -0.35 -25.76
C ILE A 2 -19.29 0.47 -24.49
N PHE A 3 -18.88 -0.21 -23.41
CA PHE A 3 -18.42 0.46 -22.20
C PHE A 3 -17.10 1.17 -22.48
N VAL A 4 -17.02 2.44 -22.18
CA VAL A 4 -15.82 3.26 -22.29
C VAL A 4 -15.64 4.02 -20.99
N ARG A 5 -14.49 3.86 -20.36
CA ARG A 5 -14.14 4.62 -19.15
C ARG A 5 -14.04 6.12 -19.47
N HIS A 6 -14.40 6.97 -18.51
CA HIS A 6 -14.44 8.42 -18.74
C HIS A 6 -13.06 9.04 -19.10
N ASP A 7 -11.97 8.39 -18.69
CA ASP A 7 -10.59 8.78 -19.02
C ASP A 7 -9.98 7.98 -20.20
N GLN A 8 -10.81 7.19 -20.90
CA GLN A 8 -10.48 6.37 -22.07
C GLN A 8 -9.53 5.18 -21.81
N ARG A 9 -9.21 4.84 -20.56
CA ARG A 9 -8.49 3.62 -20.23
C ARG A 9 -9.31 2.38 -20.60
N GLN A 10 -8.62 1.29 -20.89
CA GLN A 10 -9.27 -0.03 -20.98
C GLN A 10 -9.72 -0.48 -19.58
N SER A 11 -10.68 -1.40 -19.50
CA SER A 11 -11.19 -1.93 -18.22
C SER A 11 -10.08 -2.56 -17.35
N ASP A 12 -9.02 -3.06 -17.94
CA ASP A 12 -7.90 -3.76 -17.32
C ASP A 12 -6.61 -2.93 -17.26
N GLU A 13 -6.70 -1.61 -17.44
CA GLU A 13 -5.56 -0.70 -17.51
C GLU A 13 -5.39 0.11 -16.22
N LEU A 14 -4.16 0.12 -15.69
CA LEU A 14 -3.76 0.98 -14.58
C LEU A 14 -3.63 2.44 -15.03
N ARG A 15 -3.85 3.37 -14.12
CA ARG A 15 -3.40 4.76 -14.29
C ARG A 15 -1.88 4.81 -14.44
N ALA A 16 -1.37 5.88 -15.04
CA ALA A 16 0.07 6.09 -15.15
C ALA A 16 0.73 6.12 -13.77
N ILE A 17 1.67 5.23 -13.52
CA ILE A 17 2.41 5.11 -12.26
C ILE A 17 3.73 5.88 -12.37
N ARG A 18 4.04 6.68 -11.34
CA ARG A 18 5.33 7.34 -11.18
C ARG A 18 5.85 7.12 -9.77
N VAL A 19 7.14 6.83 -9.64
CA VAL A 19 7.81 6.60 -8.36
C VAL A 19 9.06 7.46 -8.30
N GLN A 20 9.19 8.26 -7.24
CA GLN A 20 10.41 8.99 -6.93
C GLN A 20 10.90 8.59 -5.56
N ARG A 21 11.99 7.83 -5.50
CA ARG A 21 12.67 7.43 -4.27
C ARG A 21 13.53 8.57 -3.73
N HIS A 22 13.85 8.49 -2.44
CA HIS A 22 14.67 9.48 -1.74
C HIS A 22 14.12 10.90 -1.87
N PHE A 23 12.78 11.01 -1.80
CA PHE A 23 12.09 12.30 -2.01
C PHE A 23 12.36 13.29 -0.89
N THR A 24 12.45 12.81 0.36
CA THR A 24 12.87 13.62 1.52
C THR A 24 14.12 13.00 2.14
N GLY A 25 14.93 13.79 2.84
CA GLY A 25 16.23 13.34 3.37
C GLY A 25 16.20 12.92 4.85
N ALA A 26 15.09 13.07 5.57
CA ALA A 26 15.04 12.80 7.01
C ALA A 26 14.86 11.31 7.32
N ALA A 27 13.93 10.64 6.62
CA ALA A 27 13.68 9.21 6.79
C ALA A 27 14.58 8.39 5.85
N PRO A 28 15.12 7.25 6.29
CA PRO A 28 15.97 6.40 5.47
C PRO A 28 15.22 5.80 4.26
N GLY A 29 13.92 5.55 4.39
CA GLY A 29 13.03 5.25 3.26
C GLY A 29 12.10 6.42 2.99
N SER A 30 12.09 6.96 1.77
CA SER A 30 11.22 8.08 1.41
C SER A 30 10.85 8.03 -0.06
N VAL A 31 9.56 7.91 -0.35
CA VAL A 31 9.02 7.65 -1.69
C VAL A 31 7.81 8.54 -1.96
N LEU A 32 7.86 9.33 -3.01
CA LEU A 32 6.68 9.93 -3.60
C LEU A 32 6.16 9.00 -4.69
N ILE A 33 4.95 8.47 -4.51
CA ILE A 33 4.29 7.60 -5.49
C ILE A 33 3.03 8.25 -6.03
N GLN A 34 2.80 8.12 -7.32
CA GLN A 34 1.64 8.66 -8.03
C GLN A 34 0.98 7.58 -8.88
N ALA A 35 -0.35 7.57 -8.88
CA ALA A 35 -1.19 6.82 -9.80
C ALA A 35 -2.21 7.81 -10.41
N GLY A 36 -2.01 8.19 -11.65
CA GLY A 36 -2.77 9.29 -12.24
C GLY A 36 -2.63 10.58 -11.42
N ARG A 37 -3.74 11.03 -10.83
CA ARG A 37 -3.78 12.23 -9.97
C ARG A 37 -3.60 11.91 -8.49
N THR A 38 -3.77 10.65 -8.06
CA THR A 38 -3.51 10.28 -6.66
C THR A 38 -2.02 10.36 -6.38
N THR A 39 -1.63 11.08 -5.33
CA THR A 39 -0.24 11.28 -4.93
C THR A 39 -0.11 11.02 -3.44
N VAL A 40 0.82 10.14 -3.06
CA VAL A 40 1.10 9.77 -1.67
C VAL A 40 2.60 9.89 -1.41
N LEU A 41 2.95 10.55 -0.31
CA LEU A 41 4.30 10.47 0.26
C LEU A 41 4.33 9.32 1.28
N CYS A 42 5.20 8.34 1.05
CA CYS A 42 5.43 7.24 1.96
C CYS A 42 6.83 7.37 2.55
N THR A 43 6.94 7.38 3.87
CA THR A 43 8.25 7.34 4.56
C THR A 43 8.35 6.11 5.45
N ALA A 44 9.57 5.63 5.68
CA ALA A 44 9.88 4.53 6.56
C ALA A 44 11.01 4.95 7.50
N SER A 45 10.70 5.04 8.79
CA SER A 45 11.64 5.37 9.86
C SER A 45 11.98 4.12 10.66
N ILE A 46 13.21 4.03 11.17
CA ILE A 46 13.68 2.91 11.99
C ILE A 46 14.16 3.43 13.35
N ASP A 47 13.55 2.90 14.41
CA ASP A 47 13.94 3.13 15.79
C ASP A 47 14.58 1.89 16.38
N THR A 48 15.58 2.06 17.24
CA THR A 48 16.26 0.99 17.99
C THR A 48 15.50 0.59 19.25
N THR A 49 14.34 1.17 19.49
CA THR A 49 13.46 0.88 20.63
C THR A 49 12.21 0.15 20.18
N LEU A 50 11.72 -0.72 21.05
CA LEU A 50 10.44 -1.40 20.84
C LEU A 50 9.31 -0.68 21.59
N PRO A 51 8.08 -0.77 21.10
CA PRO A 51 6.91 -0.32 21.86
C PRO A 51 6.86 -1.02 23.23
N PRO A 52 6.42 -0.34 24.31
CA PRO A 52 6.40 -0.91 25.66
C PRO A 52 5.72 -2.28 25.80
N TRP A 53 4.65 -2.50 25.05
CA TRP A 53 3.91 -3.78 25.03
C TRP A 53 4.63 -4.89 24.25
N LYS A 54 5.72 -4.58 23.52
CA LYS A 54 6.57 -5.54 22.80
C LYS A 54 7.88 -5.82 23.53
N ALA A 55 8.15 -5.10 24.62
CA ALA A 55 9.36 -5.31 25.41
C ALA A 55 9.39 -6.75 25.93
N ALA A 56 10.39 -7.53 25.53
CA ALA A 56 10.61 -8.88 26.02
C ALA A 56 11.29 -8.85 27.40
N ALA A 57 10.96 -9.81 28.26
CA ALA A 57 11.62 -9.97 29.54
C ALA A 57 13.12 -10.32 29.34
N ASN A 58 13.46 -11.04 28.27
CA ASN A 58 14.83 -11.33 27.84
C ASN A 58 15.13 -10.56 26.54
N PRO A 59 16.10 -9.63 26.52
CA PRO A 59 16.50 -8.89 25.32
C PRO A 59 16.88 -9.76 24.12
N ALA A 60 17.43 -10.96 24.37
CA ALA A 60 17.81 -11.90 23.31
C ALA A 60 16.61 -12.51 22.56
N GLU A 61 15.42 -12.45 23.14
CA GLU A 61 14.16 -12.91 22.55
C GLU A 61 13.35 -11.78 21.94
N ALA A 62 13.84 -10.55 22.02
CA ALA A 62 13.17 -9.38 21.51
C ALA A 62 13.07 -9.46 19.98
N VAL A 63 11.84 -9.38 19.47
CA VAL A 63 11.54 -9.36 18.04
C VAL A 63 11.08 -7.98 17.61
N GLY A 64 11.44 -7.58 16.41
CA GLY A 64 11.07 -6.28 15.86
C GLY A 64 9.57 -6.06 15.70
N TRP A 65 9.21 -4.87 15.33
CA TRP A 65 7.84 -4.49 15.04
C TRP A 65 7.75 -3.55 13.84
N LEU A 66 6.60 -3.57 13.17
CA LEU A 66 6.25 -2.60 12.14
C LEU A 66 4.88 -2.03 12.44
N THR A 67 4.77 -0.72 12.43
CA THR A 67 3.51 0.02 12.49
C THR A 67 3.37 0.93 11.28
N ALA A 68 2.15 1.40 11.02
CA ALA A 68 1.91 2.37 9.95
C ALA A 68 1.00 3.47 10.45
N GLU A 69 1.16 4.66 9.90
CA GLU A 69 0.28 5.79 10.04
C GLU A 69 -0.24 6.23 8.68
N TYR A 70 -1.45 6.77 8.63
CA TYR A 70 -2.07 7.25 7.41
C TYR A 70 -2.78 8.56 7.66
N SER A 71 -2.50 9.55 6.85
CA SER A 71 -3.13 10.85 6.93
C SER A 71 -3.43 11.43 5.55
N MET A 72 -4.43 12.31 5.48
CA MET A 72 -4.73 13.07 4.28
C MET A 72 -4.51 14.55 4.53
N LEU A 73 -3.72 15.23 3.70
CA LEU A 73 -3.60 16.68 3.77
C LEU A 73 -4.97 17.33 3.56
N PRO A 74 -5.30 18.42 4.26
CA PRO A 74 -6.57 19.09 4.07
C PRO A 74 -6.89 19.49 2.64
N GLY A 75 -5.88 19.87 1.87
CA GLY A 75 -6.01 20.22 0.44
C GLY A 75 -5.91 19.04 -0.52
N SER A 76 -5.82 17.79 -0.02
CA SER A 76 -5.77 16.60 -0.87
C SER A 76 -7.09 16.30 -1.57
N THR A 77 -8.20 16.88 -1.11
CA THR A 77 -9.56 16.70 -1.64
C THR A 77 -10.23 18.03 -1.93
N SER A 78 -11.24 18.02 -2.81
CA SER A 78 -12.19 19.10 -3.01
C SER A 78 -13.62 18.53 -2.83
N PRO A 79 -14.41 19.06 -1.87
CA PRO A 79 -14.07 20.11 -0.92
C PRO A 79 -12.94 19.71 0.06
N ARG A 80 -12.29 20.73 0.63
CA ARG A 80 -11.17 20.58 1.56
C ARG A 80 -11.56 19.73 2.78
N LYS A 81 -10.78 18.69 3.10
CA LYS A 81 -10.93 17.90 4.33
C LYS A 81 -10.50 18.71 5.57
N LYS A 82 -11.17 18.52 6.70
CA LYS A 82 -10.70 19.09 7.98
C LYS A 82 -9.42 18.38 8.43
N ARG A 83 -8.48 19.12 9.02
CA ARG A 83 -7.28 18.52 9.63
C ARG A 83 -7.67 17.78 10.91
N GLU A 84 -7.29 16.52 10.98
CA GLU A 84 -7.43 15.71 12.21
C GLU A 84 -6.40 16.21 13.25
N ARG A 85 -6.85 16.64 14.43
CA ARG A 85 -5.96 17.20 15.47
C ARG A 85 -6.03 16.45 16.79
N GLU A 86 -7.22 16.04 17.22
CA GLU A 86 -7.45 15.45 18.54
C GLU A 86 -7.83 13.97 18.45
N LYS A 87 -8.50 13.58 17.40
CA LYS A 87 -8.94 12.21 17.17
C LYS A 87 -8.88 11.89 15.68
N MET A 88 -8.25 10.77 15.35
CA MET A 88 -8.32 10.21 14.01
C MET A 88 -9.74 9.78 13.69
N ASP A 89 -10.17 9.98 12.45
CA ASP A 89 -11.46 9.45 12.01
C ASP A 89 -11.39 7.91 11.86
N GLY A 90 -12.55 7.28 11.84
CA GLY A 90 -12.64 5.82 11.73
C GLY A 90 -12.03 5.29 10.43
N ARG A 91 -12.14 6.06 9.34
CA ARG A 91 -11.58 5.70 8.03
C ARG A 91 -10.04 5.75 8.07
N SER A 92 -9.44 6.81 8.59
CA SER A 92 -7.97 6.91 8.71
C SER A 92 -7.43 5.78 9.59
N THR A 93 -8.10 5.47 10.70
CA THR A 93 -7.73 4.36 11.60
C THR A 93 -7.82 2.99 10.89
N GLU A 94 -8.88 2.75 10.11
CA GLU A 94 -9.06 1.51 9.36
C GLU A 94 -7.96 1.33 8.31
N ILE A 95 -7.68 2.38 7.51
CA ILE A 95 -6.66 2.36 6.46
C ILE A 95 -5.27 2.17 7.06
N GLN A 96 -4.94 2.86 8.15
CA GLN A 96 -3.68 2.69 8.87
C GLN A 96 -3.46 1.22 9.29
N ARG A 97 -4.51 0.57 9.82
CA ARG A 97 -4.44 -0.83 10.23
C ARG A 97 -4.26 -1.77 9.04
N LEU A 98 -4.93 -1.48 7.92
CA LEU A 98 -4.78 -2.22 6.67
C LEU A 98 -3.33 -2.14 6.16
N ILE A 99 -2.75 -0.93 6.04
CA ILE A 99 -1.37 -0.72 5.60
C ILE A 99 -0.40 -1.49 6.51
N GLY A 100 -0.51 -1.28 7.82
CA GLY A 100 0.36 -1.94 8.79
C GLY A 100 0.27 -3.48 8.73
N ARG A 101 -0.94 -4.03 8.61
CA ARG A 101 -1.15 -5.49 8.52
C ARG A 101 -0.55 -6.04 7.21
N SER A 102 -0.78 -5.38 6.10
CA SER A 102 -0.25 -5.77 4.80
C SER A 102 1.28 -5.78 4.80
N LEU A 103 1.92 -4.70 5.25
CA LEU A 103 3.39 -4.60 5.30
C LEU A 103 4.01 -5.57 6.31
N ARG A 104 3.37 -5.85 7.45
CA ARG A 104 3.85 -6.86 8.40
C ARG A 104 3.97 -8.25 7.80
N SER A 105 3.17 -8.60 6.80
CA SER A 105 3.24 -9.90 6.13
C SER A 105 4.54 -10.10 5.34
N THR A 106 5.29 -9.02 5.07
CA THR A 106 6.53 -9.05 4.29
C THR A 106 7.79 -9.13 5.14
N VAL A 107 7.69 -9.00 6.48
CA VAL A 107 8.83 -8.81 7.38
C VAL A 107 9.05 -10.01 8.27
N ASP A 108 10.28 -10.55 8.27
CA ASP A 108 10.77 -11.43 9.33
C ASP A 108 11.24 -10.58 10.52
N PHE A 109 10.39 -10.47 11.55
CA PHE A 109 10.67 -9.67 12.73
C PHE A 109 11.82 -10.21 13.59
N LYS A 110 12.16 -11.49 13.48
CA LYS A 110 13.35 -12.05 14.16
C LYS A 110 14.62 -11.60 13.43
N ALA A 111 14.60 -11.56 12.10
CA ALA A 111 15.71 -11.05 11.31
C ALA A 111 15.91 -9.54 11.50
N LEU A 112 14.82 -8.77 11.68
CA LEU A 112 14.85 -7.34 11.97
C LEU A 112 15.52 -7.05 13.33
N GLY A 113 15.39 -7.95 14.31
CA GLY A 113 15.86 -7.76 15.68
C GLY A 113 15.03 -6.70 16.42
N PRO A 114 15.53 -6.18 17.57
CA PRO A 114 14.77 -5.30 18.46
C PRO A 114 14.65 -3.86 17.93
N ARG A 115 14.06 -3.71 16.75
CA ARG A 115 13.83 -2.42 16.07
C ARG A 115 12.35 -2.24 15.79
N THR A 116 11.91 -0.98 15.76
CA THR A 116 10.58 -0.61 15.29
C THR A 116 10.69 0.11 13.96
N ILE A 117 9.89 -0.31 13.00
CA ILE A 117 9.71 0.41 11.73
C ILE A 117 8.36 1.11 11.77
N THR A 118 8.36 2.41 11.51
CA THR A 118 7.14 3.21 11.33
C THR A 118 7.04 3.61 9.87
N ILE A 119 5.92 3.27 9.24
CA ILE A 119 5.60 3.68 7.87
C ILE A 119 4.56 4.78 7.94
N ASP A 120 4.91 5.97 7.48
CA ASP A 120 3.99 7.09 7.39
C ASP A 120 3.52 7.23 5.94
N CYS A 121 2.22 7.36 5.73
CA CYS A 121 1.60 7.53 4.42
C CYS A 121 0.75 8.80 4.40
N ASP A 122 1.28 9.87 3.82
CA ASP A 122 0.61 11.16 3.71
C ASP A 122 0.05 11.36 2.30
N VAL A 123 -1.27 11.41 2.18
CA VAL A 123 -1.94 11.69 0.91
C VAL A 123 -1.87 13.17 0.59
N LEU A 124 -1.12 13.53 -0.44
CA LEU A 124 -0.95 14.90 -0.91
C LEU A 124 -2.09 15.31 -1.85
N GLN A 125 -2.57 14.36 -2.68
CA GLN A 125 -3.73 14.51 -3.56
C GLN A 125 -4.46 13.17 -3.65
N ALA A 126 -5.79 13.20 -3.50
CA ALA A 126 -6.65 12.03 -3.55
C ALA A 126 -7.53 12.04 -4.80
N ASP A 127 -7.48 10.94 -5.56
CA ASP A 127 -8.30 10.69 -6.73
C ASP A 127 -8.56 9.17 -6.89
N GLY A 128 -9.13 8.53 -5.85
CA GLY A 128 -9.32 7.09 -5.74
C GLY A 128 -8.03 6.32 -5.42
N GLY A 129 -8.16 5.12 -4.85
CA GLY A 129 -7.06 4.18 -4.60
C GLY A 129 -5.98 4.65 -3.61
N THR A 130 -6.27 5.59 -2.70
CA THR A 130 -5.24 6.13 -1.79
C THR A 130 -4.67 5.07 -0.86
N ARG A 131 -5.49 4.14 -0.33
CA ARG A 131 -5.07 3.08 0.57
C ARG A 131 -4.19 2.04 -0.12
N THR A 132 -4.52 1.65 -1.34
CA THR A 132 -3.77 0.66 -2.13
C THR A 132 -2.43 1.23 -2.60
N LEU A 133 -2.42 2.51 -3.01
CA LEU A 133 -1.20 3.21 -3.39
C LEU A 133 -0.26 3.40 -2.20
N SER A 134 -0.80 3.65 -0.98
CA SER A 134 -0.04 3.73 0.26
C SER A 134 0.66 2.40 0.60
N ILE A 135 0.01 1.25 0.39
CA ILE A 135 0.63 -0.06 0.58
C ILE A 135 1.76 -0.27 -0.42
N THR A 136 1.49 0.02 -1.70
CA THR A 136 2.46 -0.18 -2.80
C THR A 136 3.69 0.72 -2.65
N GLY A 137 3.51 2.00 -2.30
CA GLY A 137 4.59 2.95 -2.05
C GLY A 137 5.29 2.70 -0.71
N GLY A 138 4.54 2.34 0.33
CA GLY A 138 5.06 1.99 1.64
C GLY A 138 6.01 0.78 1.60
N PHE A 139 5.74 -0.19 0.72
CA PHE A 139 6.66 -1.31 0.51
C PHE A 139 8.01 -0.85 -0.09
N ILE A 140 8.00 0.08 -1.05
CA ILE A 140 9.25 0.62 -1.61
C ILE A 140 10.04 1.38 -0.52
N ALA A 141 9.37 2.22 0.26
CA ALA A 141 9.99 2.95 1.36
C ALA A 141 10.56 1.99 2.42
N LEU A 142 9.84 0.91 2.74
CA LEU A 142 10.31 -0.15 3.64
C LEU A 142 11.60 -0.82 3.13
N CYS A 143 11.68 -1.15 1.84
CA CYS A 143 12.88 -1.73 1.24
C CYS A 143 14.07 -0.78 1.35
N ASP A 144 13.90 0.52 1.08
CA ASP A 144 14.97 1.52 1.21
C ASP A 144 15.43 1.65 2.66
N ALA A 145 14.51 1.67 3.61
CA ALA A 145 14.84 1.74 5.04
C ALA A 145 15.63 0.51 5.51
N ILE A 146 15.22 -0.70 5.10
CA ILE A 146 15.98 -1.92 5.43
C ILE A 146 17.35 -1.94 4.74
N ALA A 147 17.46 -1.46 3.51
CA ALA A 147 18.73 -1.34 2.80
C ALA A 147 19.71 -0.42 3.54
N SER A 148 19.22 0.66 4.17
CA SER A 148 20.07 1.62 4.90
C SER A 148 20.75 1.02 6.15
N ILE A 149 20.18 -0.03 6.73
CA ILE A 149 20.75 -0.74 7.90
C ILE A 149 21.30 -2.12 7.55
N ARG A 150 21.53 -2.41 6.26
CA ARG A 150 21.98 -3.74 5.80
C ARG A 150 23.25 -4.21 6.52
N GLY A 151 24.16 -3.30 6.88
CA GLY A 151 25.39 -3.62 7.61
C GLY A 151 25.16 -4.15 9.03
N ASP A 152 23.99 -3.88 9.62
CA ASP A 152 23.62 -4.29 10.98
C ASP A 152 22.76 -5.57 11.00
N LEU A 153 22.43 -6.10 9.81
CA LEU A 153 21.55 -7.25 9.66
C LEU A 153 22.35 -8.50 9.27
N SER A 154 21.82 -9.68 9.65
CA SER A 154 22.40 -10.95 9.21
C SER A 154 22.21 -11.14 7.70
N PRO A 155 23.28 -11.37 6.92
CA PRO A 155 23.15 -11.64 5.49
C PRO A 155 22.49 -12.99 5.18
N GLU A 156 22.49 -13.93 6.14
CA GLU A 156 21.93 -15.26 5.98
C GLU A 156 20.40 -15.28 6.14
N ARG A 157 19.84 -14.26 6.77
CA ARG A 157 18.41 -14.19 7.07
C ARG A 157 17.81 -12.86 6.61
N PRO A 158 17.19 -12.83 5.44
CA PRO A 158 16.60 -11.61 4.91
C PRO A 158 15.45 -11.12 5.79
N VAL A 159 15.39 -9.79 6.02
CA VAL A 159 14.29 -9.15 6.75
C VAL A 159 13.04 -9.08 5.87
N ILE A 160 13.19 -8.77 4.59
CA ILE A 160 12.07 -8.75 3.63
C ILE A 160 11.95 -10.15 3.03
N THR A 161 10.81 -10.80 3.24
CA THR A 161 10.55 -12.20 2.85
C THR A 161 9.75 -12.36 1.57
N ARG A 162 8.96 -11.34 1.20
CA ARG A 162 8.14 -11.30 -0.03
C ARG A 162 7.83 -9.87 -0.42
N SER A 163 7.58 -9.63 -1.71
CA SER A 163 7.02 -8.35 -2.16
C SER A 163 5.51 -8.33 -1.99
N ILE A 164 4.94 -7.14 -1.88
CA ILE A 164 3.50 -6.93 -1.93
C ILE A 164 3.16 -5.70 -2.75
N ALA A 165 2.01 -5.74 -3.39
CA ALA A 165 1.36 -4.56 -3.95
C ALA A 165 -0.16 -4.64 -3.72
N ALA A 166 -0.83 -3.53 -3.91
CA ALA A 166 -2.26 -3.43 -3.72
C ALA A 166 -2.90 -2.58 -4.82
N VAL A 167 -4.12 -2.94 -5.20
CA VAL A 167 -4.90 -2.22 -6.22
C VAL A 167 -6.37 -2.23 -5.84
N SER A 168 -7.11 -1.19 -6.27
CA SER A 168 -8.57 -1.19 -6.26
C SER A 168 -9.11 -1.81 -7.55
N VAL A 169 -10.20 -2.53 -7.44
CA VAL A 169 -11.01 -3.03 -8.56
C VAL A 169 -12.47 -2.85 -8.21
N GLY A 170 -13.31 -2.64 -9.20
CA GLY A 170 -14.73 -2.45 -8.95
C GLY A 170 -15.60 -2.81 -10.11
N VAL A 171 -16.91 -2.62 -9.96
CA VAL A 171 -17.89 -2.77 -11.03
C VAL A 171 -18.52 -1.42 -11.29
N VAL A 172 -18.39 -0.93 -12.52
CA VAL A 172 -18.95 0.34 -12.99
C VAL A 172 -19.81 0.05 -14.22
N ASP A 173 -21.07 0.45 -14.19
CA ASP A 173 -22.06 0.16 -15.26
C ASP A 173 -22.08 -1.33 -15.65
N GLY A 174 -22.00 -2.23 -14.66
CA GLY A 174 -22.02 -3.67 -14.86
C GLY A 174 -20.72 -4.26 -15.42
N VAL A 175 -19.64 -3.47 -15.57
CA VAL A 175 -18.34 -3.90 -16.10
C VAL A 175 -17.29 -3.89 -15.00
N PRO A 176 -16.55 -5.00 -14.76
CA PRO A 176 -15.39 -5.00 -13.88
C PRO A 176 -14.27 -4.13 -14.43
N VAL A 177 -13.72 -3.25 -13.59
CA VAL A 177 -12.63 -2.32 -13.96
C VAL A 177 -11.52 -2.33 -12.92
N LEU A 178 -10.29 -2.16 -13.42
CA LEU A 178 -9.05 -2.11 -12.64
C LEU A 178 -8.69 -0.66 -12.29
N ASP A 179 -8.20 -0.45 -11.05
CA ASP A 179 -7.62 0.82 -10.59
C ASP A 179 -8.59 2.01 -10.78
N LEU A 180 -9.64 2.02 -9.96
CA LEU A 180 -10.66 3.05 -9.98
C LEU A 180 -10.07 4.40 -9.58
N ASP A 181 -10.40 5.45 -10.33
CA ASP A 181 -10.26 6.82 -9.86
C ASP A 181 -11.47 7.25 -9.03
N TYR A 182 -11.49 8.49 -8.54
CA TYR A 182 -12.56 8.97 -7.67
C TYR A 182 -13.93 9.01 -8.36
N VAL A 183 -13.99 9.30 -9.65
CA VAL A 183 -15.26 9.36 -10.39
C VAL A 183 -15.87 7.96 -10.47
N GLU A 184 -15.06 6.97 -10.78
CA GLU A 184 -15.48 5.58 -10.86
C GLU A 184 -15.79 4.99 -9.47
N ASP A 185 -14.91 5.21 -8.48
CA ASP A 185 -15.06 4.76 -7.09
C ASP A 185 -16.38 5.27 -6.47
N SER A 186 -16.74 6.53 -6.73
CA SER A 186 -17.97 7.14 -6.21
C SER A 186 -19.27 6.61 -6.84
N GLN A 187 -19.19 5.93 -7.96
CA GLN A 187 -20.33 5.38 -8.71
C GLN A 187 -20.30 3.85 -8.81
N ALA A 188 -19.24 3.23 -8.27
CA ALA A 188 -19.05 1.79 -8.35
C ALA A 188 -20.17 1.04 -7.64
N GLU A 189 -20.74 0.02 -8.31
CA GLU A 189 -21.72 -0.90 -7.73
C GLU A 189 -21.05 -1.84 -6.72
N VAL A 190 -19.76 -2.12 -6.93
CA VAL A 190 -18.89 -2.92 -6.05
C VAL A 190 -17.52 -2.26 -6.02
N ASP A 191 -16.97 -2.07 -4.84
CA ASP A 191 -15.58 -1.64 -4.61
C ASP A 191 -14.82 -2.73 -3.85
N LEU A 192 -13.72 -3.20 -4.45
CA LEU A 192 -12.79 -4.12 -3.82
C LEU A 192 -11.40 -3.50 -3.73
N ASN A 193 -10.75 -3.70 -2.58
CA ASN A 193 -9.32 -3.42 -2.40
C ASN A 193 -8.59 -4.76 -2.18
N VAL A 194 -7.62 -5.06 -3.03
CA VAL A 194 -6.92 -6.34 -3.04
C VAL A 194 -5.45 -6.12 -2.77
N VAL A 195 -4.90 -6.88 -1.83
CA VAL A 195 -3.47 -6.92 -1.51
C VAL A 195 -2.96 -8.33 -1.79
N MET A 196 -1.90 -8.45 -2.60
CA MET A 196 -1.29 -9.74 -2.93
C MET A 196 0.23 -9.67 -2.80
N SER A 197 0.82 -10.84 -2.55
CA SER A 197 2.25 -11.05 -2.67
C SER A 197 2.69 -11.08 -4.15
N GLY A 198 3.98 -10.86 -4.41
CA GLY A 198 4.55 -11.02 -5.75
C GLY A 198 4.53 -12.46 -6.27
N GLU A 199 4.23 -13.44 -5.42
CA GLU A 199 4.06 -14.85 -5.73
C GLU A 199 2.61 -15.20 -6.10
N GLY A 200 1.70 -14.21 -6.06
CA GLY A 200 0.29 -14.37 -6.44
C GLY A 200 -0.63 -14.82 -5.31
N GLU A 201 -0.16 -14.79 -4.05
CA GLU A 201 -0.98 -15.14 -2.88
C GLU A 201 -1.75 -13.92 -2.37
N PHE A 202 -3.03 -14.12 -2.02
CA PHE A 202 -3.84 -13.08 -1.41
C PHE A 202 -3.43 -12.86 0.05
N ILE A 203 -3.20 -11.60 0.42
CA ILE A 203 -2.92 -11.16 1.79
C ILE A 203 -4.18 -10.57 2.40
N GLU A 204 -4.91 -9.76 1.62
CA GLU A 204 -6.17 -9.19 2.06
C GLU A 204 -7.07 -8.90 0.87
N VAL A 205 -8.37 -9.16 1.05
CA VAL A 205 -9.43 -8.79 0.12
C VAL A 205 -10.51 -8.10 0.93
N GLN A 206 -10.74 -6.83 0.67
CA GLN A 206 -11.82 -6.05 1.25
C GLN A 206 -12.77 -5.64 0.14
N GLY A 207 -14.05 -5.90 0.28
CA GLY A 207 -15.03 -5.53 -0.73
C GLY A 207 -16.38 -5.23 -0.14
N THR A 208 -17.05 -4.27 -0.76
CA THR A 208 -18.40 -3.84 -0.40
C THR A 208 -19.24 -3.70 -1.65
N ALA A 209 -20.48 -4.15 -1.57
CA ALA A 209 -21.51 -3.89 -2.58
C ALA A 209 -22.30 -2.65 -2.19
N GLU A 210 -22.38 -1.67 -3.07
CA GLU A 210 -23.18 -0.48 -2.89
C GLU A 210 -24.59 -0.71 -3.47
N GLY A 211 -25.52 -1.05 -2.59
CA GLY A 211 -26.94 -1.22 -2.93
C GLY A 211 -27.39 -2.64 -3.25
N LYS A 212 -26.76 -3.38 -4.14
CA LYS A 212 -27.14 -4.74 -4.52
C LYS A 212 -26.00 -5.74 -4.33
N PRO A 213 -26.27 -6.97 -3.81
CA PRO A 213 -25.26 -8.00 -3.71
C PRO A 213 -24.72 -8.37 -5.10
N PHE A 214 -23.44 -8.72 -5.19
CA PHE A 214 -22.78 -9.15 -6.41
C PHE A 214 -22.55 -10.66 -6.43
N SER A 215 -22.43 -11.23 -7.62
CA SER A 215 -22.26 -12.65 -7.82
C SER A 215 -20.83 -13.10 -7.57
N ARG A 216 -20.64 -14.40 -7.32
CA ARG A 216 -19.29 -15.01 -7.25
C ARG A 216 -18.52 -14.84 -8.56
N GLU A 217 -19.20 -14.81 -9.69
CA GLU A 217 -18.58 -14.61 -10.99
C GLU A 217 -17.95 -13.21 -11.09
N PHE A 218 -18.67 -12.16 -10.67
CA PHE A 218 -18.11 -10.81 -10.58
C PHE A 218 -16.93 -10.72 -9.60
N LEU A 219 -17.00 -11.42 -8.48
CA LEU A 219 -15.86 -11.48 -7.57
C LEU A 219 -14.63 -12.09 -8.25
N ASN A 220 -14.79 -13.22 -8.94
CA ASN A 220 -13.68 -13.87 -9.64
C ASN A 220 -13.08 -12.96 -10.72
N GLN A 221 -13.90 -12.30 -11.54
CA GLN A 221 -13.44 -11.35 -12.55
C GLN A 221 -12.64 -10.18 -11.94
N GLN A 222 -13.10 -9.65 -10.82
CA GLN A 222 -12.38 -8.59 -10.10
C GLN A 222 -11.05 -9.09 -9.53
N LEU A 223 -11.00 -10.31 -8.98
CA LEU A 223 -9.75 -10.90 -8.48
C LEU A 223 -8.75 -11.18 -9.62
N ASP A 224 -9.22 -11.58 -10.80
CA ASP A 224 -8.38 -11.76 -11.99
C ASP A 224 -7.78 -10.42 -12.45
N LEU A 225 -8.60 -9.34 -12.49
CA LEU A 225 -8.12 -7.99 -12.79
C LEU A 225 -7.10 -7.50 -11.75
N ALA A 226 -7.39 -7.72 -10.45
CA ALA A 226 -6.48 -7.36 -9.38
C ALA A 226 -5.14 -8.08 -9.51
N THR A 227 -5.15 -9.37 -9.82
CA THR A 227 -3.93 -10.18 -10.06
C THR A 227 -3.10 -9.59 -11.18
N LYS A 228 -3.74 -9.23 -12.30
CA LYS A 228 -3.07 -8.59 -13.45
C LYS A 228 -2.47 -7.22 -13.05
N GLY A 229 -3.23 -6.39 -12.36
CA GLY A 229 -2.78 -5.06 -11.92
C GLY A 229 -1.62 -5.14 -10.93
N ILE A 230 -1.69 -6.04 -9.95
CA ILE A 230 -0.65 -6.25 -8.94
C ILE A 230 0.65 -6.76 -9.56
N ALA A 231 0.57 -7.65 -10.55
CA ALA A 231 1.75 -8.08 -11.30
C ALA A 231 2.45 -6.92 -12.03
N GLN A 232 1.68 -5.97 -12.57
CA GLN A 232 2.23 -4.75 -13.16
C GLN A 232 2.86 -3.83 -12.11
N LEU A 233 2.17 -3.61 -10.97
CA LEU A 233 2.69 -2.79 -9.86
C LEU A 233 4.00 -3.37 -9.28
N ALA A 234 4.10 -4.69 -9.15
CA ALA A 234 5.34 -5.36 -8.73
C ALA A 234 6.51 -5.10 -9.69
N ARG A 235 6.26 -4.98 -10.99
CA ARG A 235 7.29 -4.58 -11.97
C ARG A 235 7.75 -3.14 -11.73
N PHE A 236 6.82 -2.19 -11.53
CA PHE A 236 7.17 -0.81 -11.19
C PHE A 236 7.97 -0.70 -9.89
N GLN A 237 7.63 -1.49 -8.86
CA GLN A 237 8.41 -1.55 -7.63
C GLN A 237 9.83 -2.08 -7.89
N ARG A 238 9.97 -3.15 -8.68
CA ARG A 238 11.26 -3.72 -9.03
C ARG A 238 12.12 -2.75 -9.84
N GLU A 239 11.54 -2.09 -10.82
CA GLU A 239 12.22 -1.06 -11.63
C GLU A 239 12.66 0.12 -10.77
N ALA A 240 11.80 0.60 -9.89
CA ALA A 240 12.11 1.71 -8.99
C ALA A 240 13.23 1.37 -8.00
N LEU A 241 13.20 0.17 -7.40
CA LEU A 241 14.21 -0.28 -6.45
C LEU A 241 15.54 -0.66 -7.13
N GLY A 242 15.50 -1.16 -8.36
CA GLY A 242 16.69 -1.55 -9.09
C GLY A 242 17.61 -2.50 -8.29
N PRO A 243 18.86 -2.11 -8.00
CA PRO A 243 19.80 -2.93 -7.22
C PRO A 243 19.34 -3.21 -5.78
N GLU A 244 18.45 -2.39 -5.23
CA GLU A 244 17.88 -2.55 -3.89
C GLU A 244 16.66 -3.48 -3.84
N TRP A 245 16.27 -4.05 -5.00
CA TRP A 245 15.22 -5.08 -5.02
C TRP A 245 15.66 -6.29 -4.19
N PRO A 246 14.90 -6.67 -3.12
CA PRO A 246 15.39 -7.67 -2.16
C PRO A 246 15.33 -9.13 -2.66
N PHE A 247 14.76 -9.37 -3.84
CA PHE A 247 14.57 -10.72 -4.39
C PHE A 247 15.39 -10.93 -5.67
N LYS A 248 15.80 -12.21 -5.91
CA LYS A 248 16.55 -12.66 -7.10
C LYS A 248 15.64 -12.81 -8.32
#